data_fb05c990883b418c5e5c819d38cd2f8e
#
_entry.id   fb05c990883b418c5e5c819d38cd2f8e
#
_cell.length_a   1.000
_cell.length_b   1.000
_cell.length_c   1.000
_cell.angle_alpha   90.00
_cell.angle_beta   90.00
_cell.angle_gamma   90.00
#
_symmetry.space_group_name_H-M   'P 1'
#
loop_
_entity.id
_entity.type
_entity.pdbx_description
1 polymer ?
#
loop_
_entity_poly.entity_id
_entity_poly.type
_entity_poly.pdbx_seq_one_letter_code
_entity_poly.pdbx_strand_id
1 'polypeptide(L)'
;DDVVKVVFISDLDAVACGGVHVSSTGEIKELCYRGKEQIRGHVRTIWSIGDVARGYRRENERVVRECNRLLSSDTSSLVDTLNRFLSESVELKRENRELKKKVLEGELKERKDNPLVFESSVSITEAPEVVEKYREGRKVFILDGTNRKNFLFFGDKADFEKIKSEFS
;
A
#
# COMPACT_ATOMS: atom_id res chain seq x y z
N ASP A 1 24.57 -17.02 -52.72
CA ASP A 1 25.18 -15.71 -52.38
C ASP A 1 24.47 -15.15 -51.16
N ASP A 2 25.17 -15.18 -50.03
CA ASP A 2 24.63 -14.63 -48.79
C ASP A 2 24.73 -13.09 -48.85
N VAL A 3 23.61 -12.42 -49.05
CA VAL A 3 23.52 -10.96 -49.06
C VAL A 3 23.38 -10.49 -47.60
N VAL A 4 24.37 -9.79 -47.10
CA VAL A 4 24.31 -9.15 -45.78
C VAL A 4 23.73 -7.75 -45.96
N LYS A 5 22.57 -7.49 -45.32
CA LYS A 5 21.98 -6.16 -45.24
C LYS A 5 22.66 -5.36 -44.12
N VAL A 6 23.23 -4.22 -44.46
CA VAL A 6 23.84 -3.29 -43.49
C VAL A 6 23.00 -2.02 -43.47
N VAL A 7 22.67 -1.58 -42.25
CA VAL A 7 21.96 -0.31 -41.99
C VAL A 7 22.97 0.72 -41.54
N PHE A 8 23.03 1.84 -42.22
CA PHE A 8 23.88 2.98 -41.91
C PHE A 8 23.05 4.07 -41.22
N ILE A 9 23.57 4.63 -40.15
CA ILE A 9 22.99 5.81 -39.46
C ILE A 9 23.96 6.97 -39.70
N SER A 10 23.91 7.59 -40.86
CA SER A 10 24.87 8.61 -41.30
C SER A 10 26.32 8.15 -40.98
N ASP A 11 27.12 9.02 -40.39
CA ASP A 11 28.50 8.75 -39.96
C ASP A 11 28.61 8.18 -38.53
N LEU A 12 27.45 7.89 -37.89
CA LEU A 12 27.38 7.52 -36.49
C LEU A 12 27.57 6.02 -36.26
N ASP A 13 26.94 5.19 -37.09
CA ASP A 13 26.94 3.75 -36.86
C ASP A 13 26.60 2.97 -38.14
N ALA A 14 27.09 1.71 -38.23
CA ALA A 14 26.82 0.76 -39.28
C ALA A 14 26.61 -0.63 -38.66
N VAL A 15 25.39 -1.18 -38.77
CA VAL A 15 25.02 -2.45 -38.17
C VAL A 15 24.42 -3.41 -39.18
N ALA A 16 24.91 -4.65 -39.21
CA ALA A 16 24.30 -5.71 -40.00
C ALA A 16 22.93 -6.08 -39.37
N CYS A 17 21.85 -5.88 -40.10
CA CYS A 17 20.51 -6.17 -39.60
C CYS A 17 19.55 -6.53 -40.76
N GLY A 18 18.92 -7.71 -40.63
CA GLY A 18 17.91 -8.19 -41.59
C GLY A 18 16.49 -7.68 -41.34
N GLY A 19 16.29 -6.84 -40.31
CA GLY A 19 14.97 -6.32 -39.93
C GLY A 19 14.41 -5.24 -40.88
N VAL A 20 13.23 -4.75 -40.55
CA VAL A 20 12.58 -3.61 -41.19
C VAL A 20 13.05 -2.32 -40.49
N HIS A 21 13.46 -1.34 -41.30
CA HIS A 21 13.96 -0.06 -40.83
C HIS A 21 13.18 1.10 -41.43
N VAL A 22 13.08 2.20 -40.70
CA VAL A 22 12.60 3.49 -41.22
C VAL A 22 13.63 4.07 -42.18
N SER A 23 13.20 4.90 -43.10
CA SER A 23 14.09 5.57 -44.11
C SER A 23 14.80 6.78 -43.48
N SER A 24 14.24 7.35 -42.43
CA SER A 24 14.80 8.49 -41.69
C SER A 24 14.48 8.40 -40.21
N THR A 25 15.41 8.82 -39.36
CA THR A 25 15.18 8.93 -37.90
C THR A 25 14.00 9.86 -37.55
N GLY A 26 13.69 10.83 -38.41
CA GLY A 26 12.51 11.68 -38.29
C GLY A 26 11.18 10.95 -38.33
N GLU A 27 11.11 9.76 -38.94
CA GLU A 27 9.90 8.92 -38.97
C GLU A 27 9.61 8.28 -37.59
N ILE A 28 10.59 8.18 -36.72
CA ILE A 28 10.43 7.69 -35.31
C ILE A 28 9.55 8.64 -34.51
N LYS A 29 9.57 9.94 -34.83
CA LYS A 29 8.80 11.03 -34.25
C LYS A 29 9.11 11.21 -32.76
N GLU A 30 8.44 10.44 -31.91
CA GLU A 30 8.49 10.55 -30.47
C GLU A 30 9.20 9.34 -29.86
N LEU A 31 10.05 9.59 -28.86
CA LEU A 31 10.77 8.57 -28.11
C LEU A 31 10.48 8.76 -26.62
N CYS A 32 10.09 7.69 -25.94
CA CYS A 32 9.80 7.73 -24.52
C CYS A 32 10.48 6.58 -23.77
N TYR A 33 11.32 6.91 -22.80
CA TYR A 33 11.91 5.94 -21.89
C TYR A 33 10.84 5.33 -20.99
N ARG A 34 10.77 3.98 -20.98
CA ARG A 34 9.79 3.22 -20.21
C ARG A 34 10.36 2.59 -18.94
N GLY A 35 11.66 2.37 -18.90
CA GLY A 35 12.30 1.73 -17.76
C GLY A 35 13.55 0.95 -18.12
N LYS A 36 14.06 0.23 -17.14
CA LYS A 36 15.21 -0.65 -17.28
C LYS A 36 14.97 -1.98 -16.58
N GLU A 37 15.60 -3.02 -17.11
CA GLU A 37 15.63 -4.37 -16.53
C GLU A 37 17.06 -4.84 -16.36
N GLN A 38 17.31 -5.61 -15.32
CA GLN A 38 18.58 -6.30 -15.13
C GLN A 38 18.50 -7.69 -15.73
N ILE A 39 19.32 -7.98 -16.77
CA ILE A 39 19.30 -9.28 -17.44
C ILE A 39 20.73 -9.82 -17.50
N ARG A 40 20.99 -10.92 -16.81
CA ARG A 40 22.29 -11.65 -16.82
C ARG A 40 23.51 -10.73 -16.65
N GLY A 41 23.44 -9.81 -15.70
CA GLY A 41 24.53 -8.85 -15.43
C GLY A 41 24.57 -7.61 -16.35
N HIS A 42 23.69 -7.52 -17.32
CA HIS A 42 23.55 -6.36 -18.20
C HIS A 42 22.28 -5.58 -17.91
N VAL A 43 22.27 -4.29 -18.24
CA VAL A 43 21.10 -3.42 -18.16
C VAL A 43 20.46 -3.33 -19.54
N ARG A 44 19.18 -3.73 -19.62
CA ARG A 44 18.32 -3.49 -20.79
C ARG A 44 17.49 -2.24 -20.54
N THR A 45 17.54 -1.27 -21.42
CA THR A 45 16.63 -0.12 -21.43
C THR A 45 15.43 -0.39 -22.32
N ILE A 46 14.24 0.02 -21.89
CA ILE A 46 12.98 -0.17 -22.61
C ILE A 46 12.49 1.18 -23.08
N TRP A 47 12.20 1.27 -24.37
CA TRP A 47 11.74 2.50 -25.02
C TRP A 47 10.46 2.24 -25.79
N SER A 48 9.57 3.23 -25.82
CA SER A 48 8.45 3.29 -26.76
C SER A 48 8.74 4.36 -27.81
N ILE A 49 8.26 4.15 -29.02
CA ILE A 49 8.46 5.06 -30.15
C ILE A 49 7.13 5.43 -30.82
N GLY A 50 7.11 6.54 -31.51
CA GLY A 50 5.99 7.00 -32.33
C GLY A 50 4.69 7.18 -31.54
N ASP A 51 3.58 6.69 -32.09
CA ASP A 51 2.26 6.85 -31.47
C ASP A 51 2.12 6.09 -30.14
N VAL A 52 2.87 5.00 -29.96
CA VAL A 52 2.92 4.28 -28.65
C VAL A 52 3.57 5.16 -27.59
N ALA A 53 4.66 5.84 -27.92
CA ALA A 53 5.32 6.78 -27.01
C ALA A 53 4.39 7.94 -26.62
N ARG A 54 3.69 8.51 -27.62
CA ARG A 54 2.70 9.56 -27.41
C ARG A 54 1.54 9.11 -26.51
N GLY A 55 1.02 7.93 -26.75
CA GLY A 55 -0.04 7.34 -25.93
C GLY A 55 0.40 7.19 -24.48
N TYR A 56 1.60 6.66 -24.24
CA TYR A 56 2.17 6.49 -22.91
C TYR A 56 2.37 7.82 -22.18
N ARG A 57 2.88 8.84 -22.87
CA ARG A 57 3.04 10.19 -22.30
C ARG A 57 1.69 10.78 -21.89
N ARG A 58 0.69 10.73 -22.77
CA ARG A 58 -0.67 11.22 -22.47
C ARG A 58 -1.28 10.54 -21.24
N GLU A 59 -1.08 9.25 -21.11
CA GLU A 59 -1.59 8.51 -19.95
C GLU A 59 -0.88 8.93 -18.66
N ASN A 60 0.45 9.08 -18.67
CA ASN A 60 1.18 9.57 -17.52
C ASN A 60 0.74 10.99 -17.11
N GLU A 61 0.56 11.89 -18.09
CA GLU A 61 0.04 13.23 -17.85
C GLU A 61 -1.37 13.21 -17.26
N ARG A 62 -2.22 12.27 -17.71
CA ARG A 62 -3.56 12.08 -17.16
C ARG A 62 -3.50 11.66 -15.68
N VAL A 63 -2.65 10.68 -15.36
CA VAL A 63 -2.47 10.19 -13.98
C VAL A 63 -1.95 11.32 -13.07
N VAL A 64 -0.94 12.07 -13.52
CA VAL A 64 -0.39 13.20 -12.74
C VAL A 64 -1.47 14.27 -12.50
N ARG A 65 -2.24 14.64 -13.52
CA ARG A 65 -3.34 15.60 -13.35
C ARG A 65 -4.38 15.12 -12.35
N GLU A 66 -4.72 13.83 -12.37
CA GLU A 66 -5.68 13.26 -11.42
C GLU A 66 -5.12 13.27 -10.00
N CYS A 67 -3.84 12.92 -9.80
CA CYS A 67 -3.19 13.03 -8.50
C CYS A 67 -3.20 14.49 -7.97
N ASN A 68 -2.87 15.45 -8.83
CA ASN A 68 -2.93 16.86 -8.48
C ASN A 68 -4.33 17.30 -8.06
N ARG A 69 -5.36 16.84 -8.79
CA ARG A 69 -6.76 17.12 -8.44
C ARG A 69 -7.14 16.54 -7.07
N LEU A 70 -6.80 15.26 -6.82
CA LEU A 70 -7.13 14.57 -5.57
C LEU A 70 -6.43 15.17 -4.36
N LEU A 71 -5.18 15.61 -4.54
CA LEU A 71 -4.36 16.16 -3.46
C LEU A 71 -4.41 17.70 -3.37
N SER A 72 -5.20 18.34 -4.24
CA SER A 72 -5.25 19.82 -4.35
C SER A 72 -3.85 20.44 -4.44
N SER A 73 -2.99 19.83 -5.27
CA SER A 73 -1.59 20.24 -5.47
C SER A 73 -1.31 20.56 -6.93
N ASP A 74 -0.16 21.13 -7.21
CA ASP A 74 0.41 21.23 -8.55
C ASP A 74 1.51 20.17 -8.75
N THR A 75 2.00 20.03 -9.98
CA THR A 75 3.00 19.00 -10.33
C THR A 75 4.33 19.22 -9.60
N SER A 76 4.70 20.44 -9.29
CA SER A 76 5.97 20.76 -8.61
C SER A 76 5.94 20.40 -7.13
N SER A 77 4.78 20.54 -6.49
CA SER A 77 4.56 20.26 -5.06
C SER A 77 3.93 18.87 -4.79
N LEU A 78 3.62 18.10 -5.84
CA LEU A 78 2.91 16.82 -5.72
C LEU A 78 3.60 15.83 -4.78
N VAL A 79 4.90 15.66 -4.92
CA VAL A 79 5.68 14.70 -4.12
C VAL A 79 5.71 15.12 -2.65
N ASP A 80 5.93 16.41 -2.38
CA ASP A 80 5.97 16.94 -1.02
C ASP A 80 4.59 16.86 -0.34
N THR A 81 3.53 17.16 -1.09
CA THR A 81 2.15 17.00 -0.61
C THR A 81 1.82 15.54 -0.30
N LEU A 82 2.24 14.60 -1.14
CA LEU A 82 2.06 13.18 -0.91
C LEU A 82 2.83 12.70 0.34
N ASN A 83 4.09 13.11 0.49
CA ASN A 83 4.90 12.76 1.66
C ASN A 83 4.28 13.30 2.95
N ARG A 84 3.79 14.54 2.95
CA ARG A 84 3.06 15.13 4.07
C ARG A 84 1.81 14.31 4.41
N PHE A 85 0.98 13.99 3.42
CA PHE A 85 -0.23 13.20 3.61
C PHE A 85 0.07 11.80 4.20
N LEU A 86 1.13 11.15 3.72
CA LEU A 86 1.56 9.85 4.26
C LEU A 86 2.01 9.97 5.72
N SER A 87 2.77 11.01 6.06
CA SER A 87 3.22 11.27 7.43
C SER A 87 2.06 11.54 8.37
N GLU A 88 1.12 12.40 7.96
CA GLU A 88 -0.11 12.69 8.71
C GLU A 88 -0.96 11.43 8.91
N SER A 89 -1.06 10.59 7.89
CA SER A 89 -1.80 9.30 7.98
C SER A 89 -1.19 8.35 9.01
N VAL A 90 0.14 8.28 9.08
CA VAL A 90 0.85 7.46 10.09
C VAL A 90 0.60 8.01 11.49
N GLU A 91 0.69 9.33 11.67
CA GLU A 91 0.46 9.96 12.97
C GLU A 91 -0.99 9.77 13.45
N LEU A 92 -1.97 10.02 12.59
CA LEU A 92 -3.38 9.80 12.89
C LEU A 92 -3.68 8.34 13.28
N LYS A 93 -3.05 7.38 12.63
CA LYS A 93 -3.18 5.96 13.01
C LYS A 93 -2.60 5.71 14.40
N ARG A 94 -1.45 6.32 14.73
CA ARG A 94 -0.84 6.23 16.06
C ARG A 94 -1.74 6.83 17.13
N GLU A 95 -2.21 8.05 16.90
CA GLU A 95 -3.12 8.74 17.85
C GLU A 95 -4.43 7.95 18.04
N ASN A 96 -5.01 7.45 16.98
CA ASN A 96 -6.22 6.64 17.04
C ASN A 96 -6.01 5.37 17.88
N ARG A 97 -4.85 4.72 17.72
CA ARG A 97 -4.47 3.56 18.54
C ARG A 97 -4.37 3.93 20.03
N GLU A 98 -3.71 5.03 20.36
CA GLU A 98 -3.57 5.48 21.75
C GLU A 98 -4.91 5.90 22.35
N LEU A 99 -5.79 6.55 21.57
CA LEU A 99 -7.14 6.88 22.03
C LEU A 99 -7.98 5.62 22.29
N LYS A 100 -7.92 4.61 21.40
CA LYS A 100 -8.58 3.32 21.63
C LYS A 100 -8.10 2.63 22.90
N LYS A 101 -6.79 2.65 23.18
CA LYS A 101 -6.23 2.10 24.41
C LYS A 101 -6.80 2.82 25.64
N LYS A 102 -6.85 4.15 25.63
CA LYS A 102 -7.41 4.94 26.75
C LYS A 102 -8.89 4.65 26.98
N VAL A 103 -9.67 4.51 25.92
CA VAL A 103 -11.10 4.13 26.05
C VAL A 103 -11.23 2.75 26.68
N LEU A 104 -10.48 1.76 26.18
CA LEU A 104 -10.49 0.41 26.73
C LEU A 104 -10.02 0.37 28.19
N GLU A 105 -8.99 1.15 28.57
CA GLU A 105 -8.57 1.31 29.96
C GLU A 105 -9.69 1.86 30.84
N GLY A 106 -10.45 2.86 30.34
CA GLY A 106 -11.62 3.41 31.03
C GLY A 106 -12.68 2.35 31.25
N GLU A 107 -13.05 1.63 30.20
CA GLU A 107 -14.04 0.55 30.28
C GLU A 107 -13.65 -0.55 31.28
N LEU A 108 -12.36 -0.91 31.34
CA LEU A 108 -11.83 -1.93 32.27
C LEU A 108 -11.81 -1.45 33.72
N LYS A 109 -11.47 -0.18 33.98
CA LYS A 109 -11.41 0.40 35.33
C LYS A 109 -12.79 0.52 35.96
N GLU A 110 -13.80 0.84 35.21
CA GLU A 110 -15.17 1.01 35.71
C GLU A 110 -15.83 -0.32 36.09
N ARG A 111 -15.38 -1.44 35.49
CA ARG A 111 -15.95 -2.76 35.74
C ARG A 111 -15.19 -3.55 36.79
N LYS A 112 -15.92 -4.05 37.78
CA LYS A 112 -15.36 -4.84 38.90
C LYS A 112 -15.80 -6.32 38.88
N ASP A 113 -16.56 -6.71 37.88
CA ASP A 113 -17.11 -8.07 37.78
C ASP A 113 -16.02 -9.13 37.58
N ASN A 114 -16.31 -10.35 38.07
CA ASN A 114 -15.45 -11.51 37.84
C ASN A 114 -16.31 -12.77 37.64
N PRO A 115 -16.36 -13.37 36.47
CA PRO A 115 -15.61 -13.01 35.26
C PRO A 115 -16.05 -11.66 34.66
N LEU A 116 -15.13 -10.98 34.02
CA LEU A 116 -15.37 -9.74 33.31
C LEU A 116 -15.82 -10.06 31.89
N VAL A 117 -17.09 -9.84 31.57
CA VAL A 117 -17.68 -10.12 30.24
C VAL A 117 -18.36 -8.85 29.72
N PHE A 118 -17.92 -8.33 28.60
CA PHE A 118 -18.54 -7.16 27.97
C PHE A 118 -18.19 -7.01 26.49
N GLU A 119 -18.96 -6.18 25.80
CA GLU A 119 -18.68 -5.70 24.46
C GLU A 119 -17.97 -4.35 24.55
N SER A 120 -16.76 -4.24 24.03
CA SER A 120 -15.98 -3.00 24.01
C SER A 120 -16.51 -2.06 22.93
N SER A 121 -16.60 -0.76 23.26
CA SER A 121 -16.97 0.27 22.29
C SER A 121 -15.92 0.53 21.21
N VAL A 122 -14.69 0.04 21.39
CA VAL A 122 -13.57 0.19 20.47
C VAL A 122 -13.01 -1.16 20.02
N SER A 123 -12.25 -1.16 18.93
CA SER A 123 -11.55 -2.37 18.49
C SER A 123 -10.48 -2.79 19.48
N ILE A 124 -10.52 -4.06 19.88
CA ILE A 124 -9.65 -4.67 20.89
C ILE A 124 -8.42 -5.35 20.31
N THR A 125 -8.36 -5.53 18.98
CA THR A 125 -7.32 -6.34 18.30
C THR A 125 -5.91 -5.77 18.48
N GLU A 126 -5.80 -4.49 18.80
CA GLU A 126 -4.52 -3.79 18.91
C GLU A 126 -4.08 -3.52 20.36
N ALA A 127 -4.80 -4.01 21.35
CA ALA A 127 -4.55 -3.66 22.75
C ALA A 127 -4.63 -4.82 23.76
N PRO A 128 -4.15 -6.05 23.44
CA PRO A 128 -4.19 -7.15 24.40
C PRO A 128 -3.37 -6.85 25.66
N GLU A 129 -2.30 -6.08 25.54
CA GLU A 129 -1.47 -5.64 26.66
C GLU A 129 -2.21 -4.75 27.67
N VAL A 130 -3.19 -3.96 27.19
CA VAL A 130 -4.04 -3.15 28.07
C VAL A 130 -4.94 -4.05 28.91
N VAL A 131 -5.56 -5.05 28.31
CA VAL A 131 -6.40 -5.99 29.03
C VAL A 131 -5.58 -6.77 30.06
N GLU A 132 -4.40 -7.26 29.68
CA GLU A 132 -3.50 -7.97 30.62
C GLU A 132 -3.13 -7.12 31.82
N LYS A 133 -2.83 -5.85 31.64
CA LYS A 133 -2.48 -4.92 32.70
C LYS A 133 -3.62 -4.67 33.69
N TYR A 134 -4.85 -4.51 33.18
CA TYR A 134 -6.00 -4.08 34.01
C TYR A 134 -6.92 -5.22 34.45
N ARG A 135 -6.74 -6.46 33.98
CA ARG A 135 -7.55 -7.59 34.43
C ARG A 135 -7.32 -8.01 35.88
N GLU A 136 -6.17 -7.67 36.47
CA GLU A 136 -5.85 -7.95 37.90
C GLU A 136 -6.07 -9.42 38.31
N GLY A 137 -5.71 -10.37 37.41
CA GLY A 137 -5.93 -11.80 37.63
C GLY A 137 -7.37 -12.30 37.38
N ARG A 138 -8.31 -11.41 37.05
CA ARG A 138 -9.69 -11.80 36.70
C ARG A 138 -9.73 -12.58 35.38
N LYS A 139 -10.72 -13.43 35.23
CA LYS A 139 -11.08 -14.03 33.94
C LYS A 139 -11.80 -12.99 33.10
N VAL A 140 -11.42 -12.85 31.83
CA VAL A 140 -11.91 -11.78 30.96
C VAL A 140 -12.36 -12.36 29.62
N PHE A 141 -13.54 -11.95 29.20
CA PHE A 141 -14.01 -12.13 27.82
C PHE A 141 -14.51 -10.78 27.31
N ILE A 142 -13.88 -10.26 26.27
CA ILE A 142 -14.25 -8.99 25.66
C ILE A 142 -14.58 -9.26 24.18
N LEU A 143 -15.78 -8.89 23.78
CA LEU A 143 -16.19 -8.88 22.39
C LEU A 143 -15.83 -7.52 21.76
N ASP A 144 -15.33 -7.54 20.53
CA ASP A 144 -15.05 -6.32 19.76
C ASP A 144 -16.37 -5.76 19.22
N GLY A 145 -16.84 -4.66 19.76
CA GLY A 145 -18.08 -4.02 19.35
C GLY A 145 -18.02 -3.41 17.94
N THR A 146 -16.83 -3.20 17.39
CA THR A 146 -16.65 -2.71 16.02
C THR A 146 -16.62 -3.85 15.01
N ASN A 147 -16.19 -5.04 15.44
CA ASN A 147 -16.19 -6.26 14.65
C ASN A 147 -16.44 -7.48 15.54
N ARG A 148 -17.69 -7.88 15.65
CA ARG A 148 -18.16 -8.99 16.51
C ARG A 148 -17.56 -10.38 16.17
N LYS A 149 -16.72 -10.47 15.14
CA LYS A 149 -15.94 -11.69 14.85
C LYS A 149 -14.65 -11.77 15.67
N ASN A 150 -14.23 -10.65 16.25
CA ASN A 150 -13.03 -10.56 17.08
C ASN A 150 -13.40 -10.55 18.55
N PHE A 151 -12.62 -11.25 19.36
CA PHE A 151 -12.74 -11.24 20.82
C PHE A 151 -11.35 -11.41 21.47
N LEU A 152 -11.25 -10.97 22.72
CA LEU A 152 -10.12 -11.28 23.61
C LEU A 152 -10.61 -12.13 24.76
N PHE A 153 -9.86 -13.17 25.06
CA PHE A 153 -10.15 -14.09 26.17
C PHE A 153 -8.91 -14.33 27.01
N PHE A 154 -9.07 -14.15 28.32
CA PHE A 154 -8.09 -14.49 29.36
C PHE A 154 -8.77 -15.38 30.39
N GLY A 155 -8.51 -16.66 30.37
CA GLY A 155 -9.10 -17.68 31.24
C GLY A 155 -8.63 -19.07 30.87
N ASP A 156 -9.21 -20.08 31.49
CA ASP A 156 -8.91 -21.47 31.15
C ASP A 156 -9.82 -21.98 30.02
N LYS A 157 -9.46 -23.16 29.47
CA LYS A 157 -10.18 -23.75 28.34
C LYS A 157 -11.65 -24.08 28.65
N ALA A 158 -11.94 -24.45 29.90
CA ALA A 158 -13.29 -24.82 30.31
C ALA A 158 -14.21 -23.60 30.34
N ASP A 159 -13.71 -22.45 30.80
CA ASP A 159 -14.44 -21.19 30.77
C ASP A 159 -14.71 -20.73 29.33
N PHE A 160 -13.74 -20.89 28.44
CA PHE A 160 -13.91 -20.52 27.02
C PHE A 160 -15.02 -21.32 26.36
N GLU A 161 -15.08 -22.64 26.55
CA GLU A 161 -16.13 -23.50 25.95
C GLU A 161 -17.53 -23.14 26.51
N LYS A 162 -17.61 -22.79 27.78
CA LYS A 162 -18.85 -22.34 28.40
C LYS A 162 -19.37 -21.03 27.81
N ILE A 163 -18.49 -20.04 27.69
CA ILE A 163 -18.86 -18.73 27.11
C ILE A 163 -19.22 -18.89 25.63
N LYS A 164 -18.46 -19.68 24.88
CA LYS A 164 -18.73 -19.95 23.47
C LYS A 164 -20.13 -20.52 23.24
N SER A 165 -20.62 -21.39 24.15
CA SER A 165 -21.97 -21.96 24.05
C SER A 165 -23.09 -20.94 24.29
N GLU A 166 -22.83 -19.83 24.98
CA GLU A 166 -23.78 -18.76 25.25
C GLU A 166 -23.88 -17.76 24.07
N PHE A 167 -22.84 -17.69 23.21
CA PHE A 167 -22.78 -16.78 22.06
C PHE A 167 -22.94 -17.48 20.70
N SER A 168 -23.23 -18.78 20.66
CA SER A 168 -23.54 -19.55 19.46
C SER A 168 -25.02 -19.64 19.24
#